data_172cee2306a80f24828eb50c2cec8cf4
#
_entry.id   172cee2306a80f24828eb50c2cec8cf4
#
_cell.length_a   1.000
_cell.length_b   1.000
_cell.length_c   1.000
_cell.angle_alpha   90.00
_cell.angle_beta   90.00
_cell.angle_gamma   90.00
#
_symmetry.space_group_name_H-M   'P 1'
#
loop_
_entity.id
_entity.type
_entity.pdbx_description
1 polymer ?
#
loop_
_entity_poly.entity_id
_entity_poly.type
_entity_poly.pdbx_seq_one_letter_code
_entity_poly.pdbx_strand_id
1 'polypeptide(L)'
;MKYAIKDLNSAIKSGDIQLVELILKANPDLLHLQTPLGSWLHIATDCGNKDMVKLLLRLGLDVNVQGGTSKRTPLNVASYSGNVELVKFLIDCGASFDVSEPDRNPLFAAIHGGHKEVVEILLNAGIDIDARYTGTTMRDMGAVDFAQEWGRQDIADLIERHRLK
;
A
#
# COMPACT_ATOMS: atom_id res chain seq x y z
N MET A 1 13.48 -15.00 -25.56
CA MET A 1 12.38 -14.72 -24.62
C MET A 1 11.18 -14.24 -25.41
N LYS A 2 10.01 -14.89 -25.30
CA LYS A 2 8.83 -14.54 -26.13
C LYS A 2 8.16 -13.23 -25.69
N TYR A 3 8.31 -12.87 -24.40
CA TYR A 3 7.74 -11.66 -23.82
C TYR A 3 8.80 -10.88 -23.04
N ALA A 4 8.70 -9.56 -23.04
CA ALA A 4 9.60 -8.67 -22.31
C ALA A 4 8.94 -8.16 -21.01
N ILE A 5 9.74 -7.60 -20.11
CA ILE A 5 9.27 -6.96 -18.87
C ILE A 5 8.19 -5.90 -19.16
N LYS A 6 8.35 -5.15 -20.25
CA LYS A 6 7.37 -4.13 -20.69
C LYS A 6 6.00 -4.73 -21.02
N ASP A 7 5.97 -5.96 -21.57
CA ASP A 7 4.71 -6.60 -21.94
C ASP A 7 3.93 -7.01 -20.69
N LEU A 8 4.64 -7.56 -19.67
CA LEU A 8 4.05 -7.87 -18.37
C LEU A 8 3.54 -6.60 -17.65
N ASN A 9 4.35 -5.54 -17.64
CA ASN A 9 3.93 -4.27 -17.05
C ASN A 9 2.68 -3.70 -17.72
N SER A 10 2.62 -3.75 -19.05
CA SER A 10 1.44 -3.27 -19.80
C SER A 10 0.20 -4.12 -19.52
N ALA A 11 0.35 -5.45 -19.48
CA ALA A 11 -0.75 -6.36 -19.17
C ALA A 11 -1.30 -6.17 -17.75
N ILE A 12 -0.42 -5.93 -16.75
CA ILE A 12 -0.84 -5.64 -15.38
C ILE A 12 -1.60 -4.32 -15.33
N LYS A 13 -1.08 -3.27 -15.96
CA LYS A 13 -1.72 -1.95 -15.98
C LYS A 13 -3.06 -1.92 -16.72
N SER A 14 -3.20 -2.73 -17.77
CA SER A 14 -4.47 -2.87 -18.50
C SER A 14 -5.47 -3.82 -17.81
N GLY A 15 -5.03 -4.57 -16.80
CA GLY A 15 -5.85 -5.56 -16.11
C GLY A 15 -6.07 -6.85 -16.91
N ASP A 16 -5.24 -7.13 -17.90
CA ASP A 16 -5.35 -8.34 -18.72
C ASP A 16 -4.82 -9.57 -17.97
N ILE A 17 -5.71 -10.17 -17.18
CA ILE A 17 -5.44 -11.36 -16.36
C ILE A 17 -4.89 -12.52 -17.20
N GLN A 18 -5.51 -12.77 -18.36
CA GLN A 18 -5.15 -13.91 -19.22
C GLN A 18 -3.75 -13.73 -19.80
N LEU A 19 -3.42 -12.53 -20.25
CA LEU A 19 -2.09 -12.22 -20.77
C LEU A 19 -1.03 -12.30 -19.66
N VAL A 20 -1.31 -11.81 -18.45
CA VAL A 20 -0.39 -11.93 -17.30
C VAL A 20 -0.12 -13.39 -16.97
N GLU A 21 -1.16 -14.24 -16.87
CA GLU A 21 -0.98 -15.68 -16.63
C GLU A 21 -0.15 -16.34 -17.75
N LEU A 22 -0.41 -16.00 -19.02
CA LEU A 22 0.35 -16.53 -20.16
C LEU A 22 1.83 -16.13 -20.11
N ILE A 23 2.11 -14.84 -19.81
CA ILE A 23 3.48 -14.32 -19.73
C ILE A 23 4.24 -14.99 -18.59
N LEU A 24 3.65 -15.08 -17.39
CA LEU A 24 4.29 -15.63 -16.20
C LEU A 24 4.45 -17.16 -16.31
N LYS A 25 3.53 -17.85 -16.98
CA LYS A 25 3.69 -19.28 -17.30
C LYS A 25 4.88 -19.53 -18.24
N ALA A 26 5.09 -18.64 -19.22
CA ALA A 26 6.20 -18.73 -20.15
C ALA A 26 7.54 -18.28 -19.55
N ASN A 27 7.52 -17.40 -18.55
CA ASN A 27 8.70 -16.81 -17.91
C ASN A 27 8.47 -16.66 -16.41
N PRO A 28 8.52 -17.74 -15.61
CA PRO A 28 8.22 -17.69 -14.16
C PRO A 28 9.12 -16.74 -13.37
N ASP A 29 10.37 -16.59 -13.79
CA ASP A 29 11.35 -15.73 -13.13
C ASP A 29 10.93 -14.24 -13.10
N LEU A 30 10.02 -13.83 -14.00
CA LEU A 30 9.50 -12.47 -14.02
C LEU A 30 8.61 -12.17 -12.83
N LEU A 31 8.01 -13.17 -12.16
CA LEU A 31 7.08 -12.95 -11.05
C LEU A 31 7.71 -12.14 -9.91
N HIS A 32 8.95 -12.47 -9.54
CA HIS A 32 9.63 -11.84 -8.40
C HIS A 32 10.51 -10.65 -8.77
N LEU A 33 10.38 -10.16 -10.00
CA LEU A 33 11.17 -9.02 -10.46
C LEU A 33 10.75 -7.74 -9.71
N GLN A 34 11.77 -7.00 -9.26
CA GLN A 34 11.59 -5.66 -8.69
C GLN A 34 11.84 -4.60 -9.75
N THR A 35 10.92 -3.64 -9.84
CA THR A 35 11.05 -2.44 -10.66
C THR A 35 11.35 -1.21 -9.78
N PRO A 36 11.73 -0.07 -10.34
CA PRO A 36 11.83 1.17 -9.55
C PRO A 36 10.54 1.57 -8.83
N LEU A 37 9.38 1.11 -9.32
CA LEU A 37 8.06 1.32 -8.69
C LEU A 37 7.70 0.23 -7.68
N GLY A 38 8.56 -0.76 -7.48
CA GLY A 38 8.33 -1.92 -6.62
C GLY A 38 8.02 -3.20 -7.40
N SER A 39 7.43 -4.19 -6.76
CA SER A 39 7.00 -5.45 -7.37
C SER A 39 5.74 -5.26 -8.22
N TRP A 40 5.36 -6.28 -8.98
CA TRP A 40 4.11 -6.28 -9.74
C TRP A 40 2.87 -6.08 -8.86
N LEU A 41 2.95 -6.50 -7.59
CA LEU A 41 1.86 -6.29 -6.64
C LEU A 41 1.67 -4.80 -6.31
N HIS A 42 2.75 -4.03 -6.21
CA HIS A 42 2.66 -2.57 -6.04
C HIS A 42 1.99 -1.91 -7.25
N ILE A 43 2.38 -2.31 -8.46
CA ILE A 43 1.83 -1.76 -9.70
C ILE A 43 0.33 -2.10 -9.83
N ALA A 44 -0.06 -3.34 -9.56
CA ALA A 44 -1.45 -3.75 -9.58
C ALA A 44 -2.30 -3.01 -8.53
N THR A 45 -1.72 -2.77 -7.35
CA THR A 45 -2.36 -2.02 -6.25
C THR A 45 -2.53 -0.55 -6.61
N ASP A 46 -1.50 0.07 -7.17
CA ASP A 46 -1.53 1.47 -7.62
C ASP A 46 -2.58 1.69 -8.73
N CYS A 47 -2.73 0.70 -9.63
CA CYS A 47 -3.80 0.70 -10.64
C CYS A 47 -5.20 0.44 -10.06
N GLY A 48 -5.34 0.09 -8.79
CA GLY A 48 -6.62 -0.20 -8.16
C GLY A 48 -7.26 -1.52 -8.60
N ASN A 49 -6.52 -2.40 -9.28
CA ASN A 49 -7.07 -3.62 -9.87
C ASN A 49 -7.01 -4.79 -8.87
N LYS A 50 -8.10 -4.96 -8.12
CA LYS A 50 -8.23 -6.00 -7.09
C LYS A 50 -8.08 -7.41 -7.65
N ASP A 51 -8.59 -7.70 -8.85
CA ASP A 51 -8.52 -9.05 -9.41
C ASP A 51 -7.08 -9.38 -9.85
N MET A 52 -6.34 -8.39 -10.34
CA MET A 52 -4.92 -8.54 -10.61
C MET A 52 -4.12 -8.75 -9.32
N VAL A 53 -4.43 -8.01 -8.26
CA VAL A 53 -3.82 -8.20 -6.91
C VAL A 53 -4.08 -9.62 -6.43
N LYS A 54 -5.32 -10.12 -6.51
CA LYS A 54 -5.67 -11.52 -6.16
C LYS A 54 -4.87 -12.54 -6.96
N LEU A 55 -4.75 -12.32 -8.28
CA LEU A 55 -3.97 -13.20 -9.14
C LEU A 55 -2.52 -13.28 -8.69
N LEU A 56 -1.87 -12.14 -8.48
CA LEU A 56 -0.46 -12.07 -8.12
C LEU A 56 -0.17 -12.69 -6.74
N LEU A 57 -1.07 -12.51 -5.77
CA LEU A 57 -0.99 -13.19 -4.47
C LEU A 57 -1.16 -14.71 -4.62
N ARG A 58 -2.12 -15.17 -5.43
CA ARG A 58 -2.31 -16.60 -5.72
C ARG A 58 -1.11 -17.22 -6.41
N LEU A 59 -0.39 -16.46 -7.23
CA LEU A 59 0.85 -16.89 -7.89
C LEU A 59 2.07 -16.91 -6.95
N GLY A 60 1.91 -16.46 -5.69
CA GLY A 60 2.93 -16.59 -4.65
C GLY A 60 3.70 -15.31 -4.33
N LEU A 61 3.24 -14.13 -4.77
CA LEU A 61 3.80 -12.88 -4.25
C LEU A 61 3.38 -12.69 -2.78
N ASP A 62 4.33 -12.24 -1.96
CA ASP A 62 4.10 -11.90 -0.57
C ASP A 62 3.26 -10.60 -0.47
N VAL A 63 2.16 -10.64 0.30
CA VAL A 63 1.31 -9.47 0.57
C VAL A 63 2.09 -8.35 1.24
N ASN A 64 3.16 -8.67 1.97
CA ASN A 64 4.05 -7.74 2.68
C ASN A 64 5.34 -7.41 1.90
N VAL A 65 5.41 -7.76 0.61
CA VAL A 65 6.56 -7.46 -0.20
C VAL A 65 6.88 -5.96 -0.15
N GLN A 66 8.12 -5.61 0.17
CA GLN A 66 8.60 -4.24 0.14
C GLN A 66 9.13 -3.89 -1.26
N GLY A 67 8.87 -2.67 -1.73
CA GLY A 67 9.32 -2.26 -3.05
C GLY A 67 9.44 -0.75 -3.25
N GLY A 68 10.08 -0.38 -4.36
CA GLY A 68 10.37 1.01 -4.67
C GLY A 68 11.48 1.60 -3.78
N THR A 69 11.76 2.89 -3.96
CA THR A 69 12.84 3.60 -3.24
C THR A 69 12.57 3.71 -1.74
N SER A 70 11.32 3.89 -1.34
CA SER A 70 10.92 4.01 0.08
C SER A 70 10.58 2.67 0.73
N LYS A 71 10.77 1.53 0.04
CA LYS A 71 10.46 0.19 0.56
C LYS A 71 9.02 0.08 1.09
N ARG A 72 8.07 0.69 0.41
CA ARG A 72 6.65 0.63 0.78
C ARG A 72 6.09 -0.78 0.59
N THR A 73 5.02 -1.09 1.30
CA THR A 73 4.22 -2.30 1.07
C THR A 73 3.02 -1.99 0.16
N PRO A 74 2.37 -3.00 -0.45
CA PRO A 74 1.12 -2.80 -1.18
C PRO A 74 0.03 -2.12 -0.34
N LEU A 75 -0.06 -2.44 0.97
CA LEU A 75 -1.00 -1.78 1.87
C LEU A 75 -0.74 -0.28 1.99
N ASN A 76 0.54 0.14 2.06
CA ASN A 76 0.88 1.55 2.07
C ASN A 76 0.44 2.24 0.76
N VAL A 77 0.67 1.60 -0.40
CA VAL A 77 0.23 2.11 -1.71
C VAL A 77 -1.30 2.26 -1.76
N ALA A 78 -2.05 1.24 -1.35
CA ALA A 78 -3.52 1.30 -1.32
C ALA A 78 -4.04 2.38 -0.37
N SER A 79 -3.37 2.57 0.77
CA SER A 79 -3.72 3.59 1.76
C SER A 79 -3.48 5.01 1.23
N TYR A 80 -2.36 5.23 0.55
CA TYR A 80 -2.06 6.50 -0.10
C TYR A 80 -3.05 6.86 -1.22
N SER A 81 -3.48 5.85 -2.00
CA SER A 81 -4.45 6.03 -3.10
C SER A 81 -5.90 6.11 -2.61
N GLY A 82 -6.17 5.85 -1.32
CA GLY A 82 -7.52 5.86 -0.76
C GLY A 82 -8.42 4.73 -1.22
N ASN A 83 -7.85 3.63 -1.72
CA ASN A 83 -8.63 2.51 -2.22
C ASN A 83 -9.12 1.62 -1.07
N VAL A 84 -10.29 1.97 -0.54
CA VAL A 84 -10.94 1.31 0.60
C VAL A 84 -11.09 -0.19 0.38
N GLU A 85 -11.48 -0.61 -0.83
CA GLU A 85 -11.69 -2.02 -1.14
C GLU A 85 -10.38 -2.81 -1.12
N LEU A 86 -9.30 -2.25 -1.68
CA LEU A 86 -7.98 -2.88 -1.64
C LEU A 86 -7.37 -2.86 -0.25
N VAL A 87 -7.55 -1.79 0.52
CA VAL A 87 -7.07 -1.74 1.92
C VAL A 87 -7.70 -2.86 2.74
N LYS A 88 -9.04 -3.00 2.72
CA LYS A 88 -9.74 -4.09 3.40
C LYS A 88 -9.24 -5.46 2.94
N PHE A 89 -9.16 -5.65 1.62
CA PHE A 89 -8.73 -6.92 1.04
C PHE A 89 -7.28 -7.29 1.43
N LEU A 90 -6.35 -6.35 1.40
CA LEU A 90 -4.96 -6.62 1.78
C LEU A 90 -4.83 -6.94 3.27
N ILE A 91 -5.58 -6.25 4.14
CA ILE A 91 -5.64 -6.57 5.58
C ILE A 91 -6.19 -7.99 5.77
N ASP A 92 -7.28 -8.37 5.11
CA ASP A 92 -7.85 -9.71 5.16
C ASP A 92 -6.87 -10.80 4.66
N CYS A 93 -5.97 -10.44 3.74
CA CYS A 93 -4.87 -11.30 3.26
C CYS A 93 -3.67 -11.36 4.21
N GLY A 94 -3.71 -10.69 5.37
CA GLY A 94 -2.63 -10.70 6.36
C GLY A 94 -1.56 -9.63 6.13
N ALA A 95 -1.90 -8.52 5.46
CA ALA A 95 -0.98 -7.39 5.36
C ALA A 95 -0.64 -6.84 6.75
N SER A 96 0.65 -6.71 7.05
CA SER A 96 1.17 -6.11 8.27
C SER A 96 1.29 -4.60 8.15
N PHE A 97 1.25 -3.91 9.30
CA PHE A 97 1.46 -2.48 9.37
C PHE A 97 2.94 -2.17 9.59
N ASP A 98 3.66 -1.75 8.55
CA ASP A 98 5.04 -1.28 8.70
C ASP A 98 5.04 0.17 9.19
N VAL A 99 5.24 0.34 10.47
CA VAL A 99 5.32 1.66 11.14
C VAL A 99 6.76 2.05 11.48
N SER A 100 7.77 1.42 10.88
CA SER A 100 9.18 1.68 11.17
C SER A 100 9.67 3.05 10.66
N GLU A 101 9.04 3.58 9.62
CA GLU A 101 9.36 4.85 8.99
C GLU A 101 8.08 5.57 8.53
N PRO A 102 8.03 6.91 8.51
CA PRO A 102 6.82 7.65 8.13
C PRO A 102 6.36 7.31 6.70
N ASP A 103 7.29 7.16 5.75
CA ASP A 103 7.00 6.83 4.35
C ASP A 103 6.47 5.41 4.16
N ARG A 104 6.66 4.54 5.15
CA ARG A 104 6.19 3.15 5.14
C ARG A 104 4.91 2.95 5.93
N ASN A 105 4.59 3.90 6.82
CA ASN A 105 3.40 3.81 7.65
C ASN A 105 2.12 4.04 6.84
N PRO A 106 1.22 3.04 6.71
CA PRO A 106 -0.01 3.18 5.94
C PRO A 106 -0.99 4.20 6.53
N LEU A 107 -0.93 4.47 7.85
CA LEU A 107 -1.73 5.52 8.47
C LEU A 107 -1.29 6.91 7.99
N PHE A 108 0.01 7.17 7.98
CA PHE A 108 0.56 8.43 7.46
C PHE A 108 0.28 8.59 5.96
N ALA A 109 0.34 7.49 5.19
CA ALA A 109 -0.02 7.49 3.77
C ALA A 109 -1.49 7.90 3.56
N ALA A 110 -2.43 7.34 4.34
CA ALA A 110 -3.85 7.67 4.28
C ALA A 110 -4.14 9.12 4.73
N ILE A 111 -3.46 9.61 5.78
CA ILE A 111 -3.57 10.99 6.25
C ILE A 111 -3.10 11.96 5.16
N HIS A 112 -1.93 11.71 4.56
CA HIS A 112 -1.38 12.52 3.48
C HIS A 112 -2.34 12.61 2.30
N GLY A 113 -2.92 11.47 1.89
CA GLY A 113 -3.95 11.43 0.85
C GLY A 113 -5.30 12.07 1.24
N GLY A 114 -5.55 12.30 2.54
CA GLY A 114 -6.82 12.82 3.06
C GLY A 114 -7.94 11.78 3.06
N HIS A 115 -7.61 10.51 3.15
CA HIS A 115 -8.55 9.38 3.02
C HIS A 115 -9.09 8.93 4.37
N LYS A 116 -10.05 9.69 4.92
CA LYS A 116 -10.62 9.47 6.25
C LYS A 116 -11.18 8.07 6.47
N GLU A 117 -11.88 7.49 5.48
CA GLU A 117 -12.42 6.13 5.60
C GLU A 117 -11.29 5.08 5.72
N VAL A 118 -10.20 5.26 4.98
CA VAL A 118 -9.02 4.39 5.10
C VAL A 118 -8.38 4.53 6.48
N VAL A 119 -8.26 5.77 7.00
CA VAL A 119 -7.78 6.01 8.37
C VAL A 119 -8.64 5.25 9.39
N GLU A 120 -9.96 5.34 9.29
CA GLU A 120 -10.88 4.63 10.20
C GLU A 120 -10.70 3.11 10.13
N ILE A 121 -10.51 2.55 8.94
CA ILE A 121 -10.26 1.12 8.75
C ILE A 121 -8.95 0.70 9.42
N LEU A 122 -7.87 1.46 9.22
CA LEU A 122 -6.57 1.16 9.80
C LEU A 122 -6.59 1.23 11.32
N LEU A 123 -7.28 2.24 11.89
CA LEU A 123 -7.47 2.39 13.33
C LEU A 123 -8.23 1.18 13.91
N ASN A 124 -9.34 0.79 13.26
CA ASN A 124 -10.14 -0.36 13.70
C ASN A 124 -9.40 -1.70 13.53
N ALA A 125 -8.44 -1.77 12.62
CA ALA A 125 -7.58 -2.93 12.42
C ALA A 125 -6.38 -2.98 13.39
N GLY A 126 -6.24 -1.97 14.29
CA GLY A 126 -5.25 -1.97 15.37
C GLY A 126 -3.86 -1.51 14.96
N ILE A 127 -3.76 -0.61 13.97
CA ILE A 127 -2.46 0.01 13.65
C ILE A 127 -1.94 0.80 14.85
N ASP A 128 -0.61 0.78 15.06
CA ASP A 128 0.03 1.58 16.11
C ASP A 128 -0.13 3.08 15.82
N ILE A 129 -1.00 3.74 16.62
CA ILE A 129 -1.30 5.17 16.52
C ILE A 129 -0.29 6.03 17.28
N ASP A 130 0.53 5.43 18.14
CA ASP A 130 1.49 6.14 18.97
C ASP A 130 2.88 6.23 18.34
N ALA A 131 3.06 5.62 17.16
CA ALA A 131 4.28 5.76 16.38
C ALA A 131 4.59 7.23 16.10
N ARG A 132 5.82 7.66 16.45
CA ARG A 132 6.30 9.04 16.29
C ARG A 132 7.60 9.05 15.52
N TYR A 133 7.80 10.10 14.72
CA TYR A 133 8.96 10.19 13.84
C TYR A 133 9.70 11.52 14.01
N THR A 134 11.03 11.43 13.92
CA THR A 134 11.93 12.58 13.90
C THR A 134 12.82 12.48 12.66
N GLY A 135 12.87 13.52 11.87
CA GLY A 135 13.64 13.57 10.63
C GLY A 135 13.91 15.02 10.19
N THR A 136 14.23 15.20 8.94
CA THR A 136 14.60 16.52 8.40
C THR A 136 13.47 17.56 8.55
N THR A 137 12.21 17.12 8.35
CA THR A 137 11.03 17.99 8.39
C THR A 137 10.08 17.65 9.55
N MET A 138 10.31 16.56 10.27
CA MET A 138 9.49 16.09 11.38
C MET A 138 10.26 16.18 12.70
N ARG A 139 9.63 16.68 13.74
CA ARG A 139 10.19 16.73 15.11
C ARG A 139 9.21 16.06 16.05
N ASP A 140 9.49 14.81 16.42
CA ASP A 140 8.63 14.01 17.29
C ASP A 140 7.15 14.05 16.88
N MET A 141 6.89 13.83 15.58
CA MET A 141 5.59 13.99 14.95
C MET A 141 4.82 12.68 14.99
N GLY A 142 3.64 12.68 15.61
CA GLY A 142 2.69 11.58 15.60
C GLY A 142 1.59 11.76 14.55
N ALA A 143 0.66 10.81 14.48
CA ALA A 143 -0.39 10.81 13.47
C ALA A 143 -1.33 12.04 13.57
N VAL A 144 -1.63 12.48 14.77
CA VAL A 144 -2.47 13.68 15.00
C VAL A 144 -1.75 14.93 14.52
N ASP A 145 -0.48 15.12 14.94
CA ASP A 145 0.34 16.26 14.54
C ASP A 145 0.46 16.33 13.00
N PHE A 146 0.70 15.16 12.38
CA PHE A 146 0.81 15.04 10.93
C PHE A 146 -0.50 15.42 10.22
N ALA A 147 -1.64 14.96 10.74
CA ALA A 147 -2.94 15.32 10.17
C ALA A 147 -3.22 16.83 10.26
N GLN A 148 -2.87 17.46 11.37
CA GLN A 148 -3.02 18.90 11.55
C GLN A 148 -2.12 19.70 10.60
N GLU A 149 -0.85 19.31 10.44
CA GLU A 149 0.09 19.96 9.54
C GLU A 149 -0.36 19.89 8.08
N TRP A 150 -1.01 18.78 7.69
CA TRP A 150 -1.59 18.62 6.35
C TRP A 150 -3.00 19.22 6.21
N GLY A 151 -3.49 19.97 7.22
CA GLY A 151 -4.81 20.60 7.19
C GLY A 151 -5.98 19.62 7.24
N ARG A 152 -5.76 18.42 7.78
CA ARG A 152 -6.74 17.34 7.89
C ARG A 152 -7.34 17.29 9.30
N GLN A 153 -7.97 18.38 9.74
CA GLN A 153 -8.49 18.50 11.11
C GLN A 153 -9.53 17.40 11.42
N ASP A 154 -10.39 17.07 10.48
CA ASP A 154 -11.40 16.02 10.65
C ASP A 154 -10.81 14.61 10.83
N ILE A 155 -9.62 14.36 10.28
CA ILE A 155 -8.85 13.13 10.50
C ILE A 155 -8.13 13.19 11.86
N ALA A 156 -7.55 14.32 12.24
CA ALA A 156 -6.96 14.51 13.55
C ALA A 156 -7.97 14.21 14.66
N ASP A 157 -9.18 14.81 14.57
CA ASP A 157 -10.28 14.60 15.51
C ASP A 157 -10.75 13.12 15.54
N LEU A 158 -10.70 12.42 14.40
CA LEU A 158 -11.02 11.00 14.33
C LEU A 158 -10.00 10.16 15.10
N ILE A 159 -8.70 10.42 14.92
CA ILE A 159 -7.62 9.70 15.59
C ILE A 159 -7.68 9.93 17.11
N GLU A 160 -7.88 11.19 17.55
CA GLU A 160 -8.01 11.52 18.97
C GLU A 160 -9.19 10.80 19.62
N ARG A 161 -10.36 10.80 18.96
CA ARG A 161 -11.53 10.07 19.46
C ARG A 161 -11.31 8.56 19.53
N HIS A 162 -10.51 8.00 18.62
CA HIS A 162 -10.17 6.58 18.66
C HIS A 162 -9.27 6.26 19.85
N ARG A 163 -8.31 7.13 20.18
CA ARG A 163 -7.41 6.99 21.34
C ARG A 163 -8.11 6.97 22.70
N LEU A 164 -9.30 7.57 22.78
CA LEU A 164 -10.07 7.67 24.02
C LEU A 164 -11.02 6.47 24.27
N LYS A 165 -11.09 5.52 23.35
CA LYS A 165 -11.90 4.29 23.45
C LYS A 165 -11.13 3.17 24.12
#